data_822f116e56e4d03436ed2dde07f55fca
#
_entry.id   822f116e56e4d03436ed2dde07f55fca
#
_cell.length_a   1.000
_cell.length_b   1.000
_cell.length_c   1.000
_cell.angle_alpha   90.00
_cell.angle_beta   90.00
_cell.angle_gamma   90.00
#
_symmetry.space_group_name_H-M   'P 1'
#
loop_
_entity.id
_entity.type
_entity.pdbx_description
1 polymer ?
#
loop_
_entity_poly.entity_id
_entity_poly.type
_entity_poly.pdbx_seq_one_letter_code
_entity_poly.pdbx_strand_id
1 'polypeptide(L)'
;MRRPSLLVVFLTVFIDLIGFGIVLPLLPIYSRNFGANGFTIGAIMASFSAMQFLFAPAWGRLSDRIGRRPVLLVSTAGAALSYITFALGSGLANAKAALLVLFGSRIVAGVCGANITVAQAYIADITPPAERSKKMGLIGMAFGLGFIFGPALGGVSWKLFGLTGPGWVAAGLCAANFLLAWAILTESWNPAAEHAAARPRLNQWAHTMGHPKTAVLIVVFFLATFCFSSFETTLGLLVARNFELDTKKGDDAWTVGFLFAYCGIVAAFVQGGAIGRAVKAMGEPKLIAFSLMLVAISMAPLPFIHGHDPISWHIFVTKAGLPWINLLFFLGLLAIGSGLTRPPVFGLISNLTPAHEQGATIGIAQSAGSFARIFAPIFAAMLFEQHPARPYLICSGVSLLAALLAWQSLCRRDIAMAPAAVPSAEEP
;
A
#
# COMPACT_ATOMS: atom_id res chain seq x y z
N MET A 1 27.85 7.94 22.23
CA MET A 1 26.60 7.32 21.74
C MET A 1 26.36 7.75 20.30
N ARG A 2 26.00 6.85 19.39
CA ARG A 2 25.66 7.21 18.00
C ARG A 2 24.36 8.03 18.01
N ARG A 3 24.29 9.09 17.19
CA ARG A 3 23.07 9.92 17.08
C ARG A 3 21.97 9.19 16.30
N PRO A 4 20.69 9.37 16.65
CA PRO A 4 19.57 8.83 15.90
C PRO A 4 19.65 9.27 14.43
N SER A 5 19.43 8.33 13.49
CA SER A 5 19.62 8.56 12.05
C SER A 5 18.33 8.30 11.27
N LEU A 6 17.95 9.30 10.48
CA LEU A 6 16.81 9.21 9.57
C LEU A 6 17.02 8.13 8.48
N LEU A 7 18.28 7.97 8.02
CA LEU A 7 18.62 6.97 7.02
C LEU A 7 18.41 5.54 7.54
N VAL A 8 18.78 5.29 8.80
CA VAL A 8 18.66 3.96 9.40
C VAL A 8 17.21 3.55 9.53
N VAL A 9 16.33 4.42 10.05
CA VAL A 9 14.90 4.09 10.14
C VAL A 9 14.24 3.97 8.78
N PHE A 10 14.66 4.80 7.79
CA PHE A 10 14.20 4.66 6.41
C PHE A 10 14.57 3.31 5.83
N LEU A 11 15.84 2.88 5.95
CA LEU A 11 16.30 1.58 5.46
C LEU A 11 15.55 0.42 6.14
N THR A 12 15.33 0.52 7.45
CA THR A 12 14.57 -0.49 8.21
C THR A 12 13.15 -0.65 7.65
N VAL A 13 12.43 0.46 7.43
CA VAL A 13 11.08 0.43 6.86
C VAL A 13 11.10 -0.03 5.41
N PHE A 14 12.05 0.43 4.63
CA PHE A 14 12.17 0.09 3.21
C PHE A 14 12.40 -1.41 2.98
N ILE A 15 13.31 -2.03 3.74
CA ILE A 15 13.59 -3.47 3.61
C ILE A 15 12.37 -4.30 4.05
N ASP A 16 11.68 -3.91 5.12
CA ASP A 16 10.41 -4.54 5.53
C ASP A 16 9.35 -4.49 4.43
N LEU A 17 9.25 -3.33 3.75
CA LEU A 17 8.29 -3.14 2.65
C LEU A 17 8.69 -3.89 1.38
N ILE A 18 9.99 -4.14 1.13
CA ILE A 18 10.42 -5.08 0.08
C ILE A 18 9.92 -6.49 0.41
N GLY A 19 10.14 -6.97 1.65
CA GLY A 19 9.65 -8.28 2.09
C GLY A 19 8.13 -8.43 1.91
N PHE A 20 7.37 -7.40 2.27
CA PHE A 20 5.93 -7.33 2.03
C PHE A 20 5.59 -7.40 0.53
N GLY A 21 6.27 -6.59 -0.29
CA GLY A 21 6.06 -6.53 -1.74
C GLY A 21 6.44 -7.82 -2.48
N ILE A 22 7.40 -8.62 -1.97
CA ILE A 22 7.75 -9.94 -2.52
C ILE A 22 6.55 -10.89 -2.46
N VAL A 23 5.86 -10.95 -1.33
CA VAL A 23 4.85 -11.97 -1.06
C VAL A 23 3.46 -11.55 -1.50
N LEU A 24 3.11 -10.26 -1.33
CA LEU A 24 1.75 -9.76 -1.51
C LEU A 24 1.14 -10.08 -2.89
N PRO A 25 1.80 -9.78 -4.03
CA PRO A 25 1.22 -10.03 -5.35
C PRO A 25 1.12 -11.52 -5.70
N LEU A 26 1.94 -12.34 -5.08
CA LEU A 26 1.99 -13.78 -5.34
C LEU A 26 1.01 -14.58 -4.46
N LEU A 27 0.58 -14.00 -3.34
CA LEU A 27 -0.23 -14.67 -2.34
C LEU A 27 -1.58 -15.21 -2.88
N PRO A 28 -2.34 -14.49 -3.73
CA PRO A 28 -3.55 -15.05 -4.36
C PRO A 28 -3.26 -16.29 -5.21
N ILE A 29 -2.14 -16.29 -5.95
CA ILE A 29 -1.70 -17.40 -6.78
C ILE A 29 -1.33 -18.60 -5.91
N TYR A 30 -0.54 -18.41 -4.85
CA TYR A 30 -0.23 -19.44 -3.87
C TYR A 30 -1.49 -20.09 -3.31
N SER A 31 -2.41 -19.25 -2.84
CA SER A 31 -3.66 -19.73 -2.25
C SER A 31 -4.48 -20.53 -3.26
N ARG A 32 -4.56 -20.08 -4.51
CA ARG A 32 -5.25 -20.77 -5.59
C ARG A 32 -4.60 -22.11 -5.94
N ASN A 33 -3.27 -22.17 -5.99
CA ASN A 33 -2.53 -23.40 -6.25
C ASN A 33 -2.76 -24.49 -5.17
N PHE A 34 -3.08 -24.08 -3.94
CA PHE A 34 -3.49 -24.96 -2.85
C PHE A 34 -5.01 -25.19 -2.78
N GLY A 35 -5.77 -24.82 -3.83
CA GLY A 35 -7.20 -25.07 -3.93
C GLY A 35 -8.09 -24.13 -3.09
N ALA A 36 -7.59 -22.97 -2.67
CA ALA A 36 -8.39 -21.99 -1.95
C ALA A 36 -9.50 -21.42 -2.85
N ASN A 37 -10.70 -21.27 -2.28
CA ASN A 37 -11.78 -20.52 -2.89
C ASN A 37 -11.58 -19.01 -2.73
N GLY A 38 -12.42 -18.20 -3.40
CA GLY A 38 -12.31 -16.74 -3.38
C GLY A 38 -12.40 -16.14 -1.98
N PHE A 39 -13.27 -16.66 -1.12
CA PHE A 39 -13.35 -16.19 0.28
C PHE A 39 -12.04 -16.45 1.04
N THR A 40 -11.46 -17.65 0.92
CA THR A 40 -10.20 -18.01 1.59
C THR A 40 -9.04 -17.15 1.10
N ILE A 41 -8.93 -16.91 -0.22
CA ILE A 41 -7.93 -16.02 -0.81
C ILE A 41 -8.07 -14.62 -0.21
N GLY A 42 -9.29 -14.07 -0.24
CA GLY A 42 -9.57 -12.75 0.30
C GLY A 42 -9.29 -12.65 1.80
N ALA A 43 -9.65 -13.67 2.59
CA ALA A 43 -9.40 -13.71 4.03
C ALA A 43 -7.91 -13.74 4.37
N ILE A 44 -7.10 -14.53 3.63
CA ILE A 44 -5.64 -14.56 3.78
C ILE A 44 -5.03 -13.19 3.48
N MET A 45 -5.47 -12.51 2.41
CA MET A 45 -5.02 -11.17 2.07
C MET A 45 -5.44 -10.13 3.13
N ALA A 46 -6.70 -10.17 3.55
CA ALA A 46 -7.28 -9.24 4.53
C ALA A 46 -6.68 -9.39 5.92
N SER A 47 -6.26 -10.61 6.31
CA SER A 47 -5.77 -10.89 7.68
C SER A 47 -4.57 -10.03 8.06
N PHE A 48 -3.64 -9.79 7.14
CA PHE A 48 -2.51 -8.89 7.35
C PHE A 48 -2.99 -7.47 7.70
N SER A 49 -3.86 -6.90 6.89
CA SER A 49 -4.35 -5.53 7.08
C SER A 49 -5.23 -5.40 8.32
N ALA A 50 -6.01 -6.45 8.66
CA ALA A 50 -6.81 -6.49 9.87
C ALA A 50 -5.93 -6.49 11.12
N MET A 51 -4.90 -7.33 11.16
CA MET A 51 -3.96 -7.38 12.28
C MET A 51 -3.15 -6.08 12.38
N GLN A 52 -2.68 -5.54 11.27
CA GLN A 52 -2.00 -4.25 11.24
C GLN A 52 -2.88 -3.13 11.83
N PHE A 53 -4.16 -3.08 11.42
CA PHE A 53 -5.12 -2.09 11.93
C PHE A 53 -5.36 -2.24 13.44
N LEU A 54 -5.53 -3.47 13.94
CA LEU A 54 -5.80 -3.74 15.35
C LEU A 54 -4.58 -3.45 16.24
N PHE A 55 -3.39 -3.83 15.80
CA PHE A 55 -2.18 -3.79 16.62
C PHE A 55 -1.38 -2.49 16.47
N ALA A 56 -1.55 -1.70 15.40
CA ALA A 56 -0.84 -0.43 15.24
C ALA A 56 -0.95 0.51 16.47
N PRO A 57 -2.14 0.67 17.11
CA PRO A 57 -2.24 1.48 18.31
C PRO A 57 -1.57 0.87 19.55
N ALA A 58 -1.53 -0.47 19.61
CA ALA A 58 -0.85 -1.16 20.73
C ALA A 58 0.66 -0.96 20.62
N TRP A 59 1.23 -1.12 19.43
CA TRP A 59 2.63 -0.86 19.15
C TRP A 59 3.02 0.60 19.39
N GLY A 60 2.18 1.56 18.97
CA GLY A 60 2.38 2.97 19.25
C GLY A 60 2.52 3.22 20.76
N ARG A 61 1.52 2.82 21.56
CA ARG A 61 1.53 2.97 23.02
C ARG A 61 2.69 2.23 23.70
N LEU A 62 3.01 1.03 23.23
CA LEU A 62 4.13 0.27 23.78
C LEU A 62 5.45 1.01 23.53
N SER A 63 5.63 1.55 22.32
CA SER A 63 6.83 2.30 21.98
C SER A 63 6.97 3.63 22.75
N ASP A 64 5.85 4.22 23.19
CA ASP A 64 5.84 5.38 24.08
C ASP A 64 6.28 5.05 25.52
N ARG A 65 6.24 3.76 25.91
CA ARG A 65 6.61 3.30 27.27
C ARG A 65 8.01 2.74 27.35
N ILE A 66 8.37 1.85 26.40
CA ILE A 66 9.64 1.11 26.44
C ILE A 66 10.69 1.63 25.45
N GLY A 67 10.33 2.65 24.66
CA GLY A 67 11.19 3.21 23.62
C GLY A 67 10.86 2.71 22.21
N ARG A 68 11.34 3.43 21.19
CA ARG A 68 11.08 3.13 19.77
C ARG A 68 11.91 1.94 19.30
N ARG A 69 13.18 1.91 19.69
CA ARG A 69 14.15 0.89 19.25
C ARG A 69 13.75 -0.53 19.61
N PRO A 70 13.39 -0.88 20.87
CA PRO A 70 12.99 -2.25 21.22
C PRO A 70 11.78 -2.74 20.40
N VAL A 71 10.79 -1.86 20.21
CA VAL A 71 9.57 -2.19 19.46
C VAL A 71 9.88 -2.45 17.99
N LEU A 72 10.71 -1.62 17.34
CA LEU A 72 11.13 -1.84 15.96
C LEU A 72 11.93 -3.14 15.80
N LEU A 73 12.79 -3.48 16.75
CA LEU A 73 13.55 -4.74 16.72
C LEU A 73 12.64 -5.97 16.85
N VAL A 74 11.69 -5.96 17.79
CA VAL A 74 10.72 -7.07 17.93
C VAL A 74 9.88 -7.21 16.67
N SER A 75 9.46 -6.09 16.07
CA SER A 75 8.69 -6.08 14.84
C SER A 75 9.45 -6.67 13.65
N THR A 76 10.70 -6.25 13.42
CA THR A 76 11.54 -6.78 12.32
C THR A 76 11.90 -8.26 12.51
N ALA A 77 12.16 -8.70 13.75
CA ALA A 77 12.36 -10.12 14.06
C ALA A 77 11.08 -10.95 13.77
N GLY A 78 9.92 -10.45 14.20
CA GLY A 78 8.64 -11.09 13.94
C GLY A 78 8.28 -11.12 12.45
N ALA A 79 8.65 -10.09 11.68
CA ALA A 79 8.52 -10.10 10.23
C ALA A 79 9.37 -11.20 9.59
N ALA A 80 10.64 -11.34 9.98
CA ALA A 80 11.49 -12.43 9.51
C ALA A 80 10.89 -13.81 9.82
N LEU A 81 10.41 -14.02 11.05
CA LEU A 81 9.75 -15.26 11.47
C LEU A 81 8.49 -15.55 10.65
N SER A 82 7.70 -14.53 10.35
CA SER A 82 6.49 -14.68 9.53
C SER A 82 6.82 -15.15 8.11
N TYR A 83 7.89 -14.65 7.50
CA TYR A 83 8.32 -15.09 6.16
C TYR A 83 8.99 -16.46 6.16
N ILE A 84 9.70 -16.86 7.23
CA ILE A 84 10.14 -18.23 7.44
C ILE A 84 8.92 -19.17 7.47
N THR A 85 7.91 -18.82 8.28
CA THR A 85 6.66 -19.58 8.36
C THR A 85 5.96 -19.66 7.01
N PHE A 86 5.95 -18.55 6.25
CA PHE A 86 5.40 -18.54 4.89
C PHE A 86 6.16 -19.49 3.96
N ALA A 87 7.50 -19.46 3.98
CA ALA A 87 8.33 -20.33 3.15
C ALA A 87 8.10 -21.81 3.47
N LEU A 88 8.06 -22.17 4.75
CA LEU A 88 7.76 -23.54 5.20
C LEU A 88 6.34 -23.95 4.77
N GLY A 89 5.35 -23.08 4.96
CA GLY A 89 3.96 -23.33 4.57
C GLY A 89 3.80 -23.57 3.07
N SER A 90 4.49 -22.79 2.25
CA SER A 90 4.43 -22.91 0.78
C SER A 90 5.07 -24.21 0.26
N GLY A 91 5.93 -24.85 1.04
CA GLY A 91 6.55 -26.13 0.71
C GLY A 91 5.77 -27.37 1.17
N LEU A 92 4.65 -27.21 1.88
CA LEU A 92 3.88 -28.35 2.39
C LEU A 92 3.11 -29.07 1.28
N ALA A 93 3.16 -30.39 1.28
CA ALA A 93 2.41 -31.24 0.35
C ALA A 93 0.90 -31.24 0.65
N ASN A 94 0.51 -31.12 1.92
CA ASN A 94 -0.88 -31.06 2.32
C ASN A 94 -1.46 -29.66 2.10
N ALA A 95 -2.36 -29.51 1.14
CA ALA A 95 -2.96 -28.23 0.76
C ALA A 95 -3.68 -27.50 1.91
N LYS A 96 -4.42 -28.23 2.78
CA LYS A 96 -5.10 -27.62 3.93
C LYS A 96 -4.11 -27.10 4.96
N ALA A 97 -3.06 -27.88 5.26
CA ALA A 97 -2.00 -27.47 6.17
C ALA A 97 -1.25 -26.25 5.60
N ALA A 98 -0.92 -26.25 4.31
CA ALA A 98 -0.29 -25.15 3.63
C ALA A 98 -1.13 -23.84 3.78
N LEU A 99 -2.43 -23.89 3.48
CA LEU A 99 -3.32 -22.72 3.62
C LEU A 99 -3.40 -22.22 5.06
N LEU A 100 -3.47 -23.11 6.05
CA LEU A 100 -3.48 -22.72 7.46
C LEU A 100 -2.18 -22.03 7.88
N VAL A 101 -1.04 -22.58 7.46
CA VAL A 101 0.27 -21.98 7.77
C VAL A 101 0.46 -20.66 7.05
N LEU A 102 0.05 -20.55 5.78
CA LEU A 102 0.05 -19.28 5.05
C LEU A 102 -0.83 -18.24 5.73
N PHE A 103 -2.03 -18.61 6.15
CA PHE A 103 -2.93 -17.72 6.90
C PHE A 103 -2.30 -17.25 8.21
N GLY A 104 -1.76 -18.18 9.01
CA GLY A 104 -1.05 -17.88 10.25
C GLY A 104 0.15 -16.94 10.03
N SER A 105 0.92 -17.17 8.97
CA SER A 105 2.05 -16.30 8.60
C SER A 105 1.60 -14.86 8.33
N ARG A 106 0.42 -14.69 7.67
CA ARG A 106 -0.14 -13.35 7.40
C ARG A 106 -0.63 -12.65 8.66
N ILE A 107 -1.20 -13.39 9.61
CA ILE A 107 -1.57 -12.86 10.92
C ILE A 107 -0.33 -12.34 11.65
N VAL A 108 0.72 -13.17 11.76
CA VAL A 108 1.98 -12.77 12.41
C VAL A 108 2.61 -11.57 11.69
N ALA A 109 2.68 -11.60 10.36
CA ALA A 109 3.19 -10.48 9.57
C ALA A 109 2.40 -9.19 9.81
N GLY A 110 1.07 -9.27 9.92
CA GLY A 110 0.21 -8.11 10.17
C GLY A 110 0.39 -7.55 11.57
N VAL A 111 0.51 -8.39 12.59
CA VAL A 111 0.83 -7.98 13.96
C VAL A 111 2.17 -7.25 13.99
N CYS A 112 3.19 -7.83 13.37
CA CYS A 112 4.54 -7.26 13.36
C CYS A 112 4.68 -6.08 12.38
N GLY A 113 3.93 -6.04 11.27
CA GLY A 113 3.94 -4.98 10.27
C GLY A 113 3.33 -3.65 10.72
N ALA A 114 2.81 -3.56 11.94
CA ALA A 114 2.34 -2.32 12.56
C ALA A 114 3.48 -1.37 13.00
N ASN A 115 4.74 -1.72 12.73
CA ASN A 115 5.95 -0.93 13.01
C ASN A 115 5.99 0.42 12.27
N ILE A 116 5.22 0.60 11.19
CA ILE A 116 5.17 1.85 10.44
C ILE A 116 4.77 3.03 11.33
N THR A 117 3.83 2.83 12.26
CA THR A 117 3.44 3.88 13.21
C THR A 117 4.57 4.23 14.17
N VAL A 118 5.36 3.24 14.59
CA VAL A 118 6.53 3.44 15.45
C VAL A 118 7.66 4.13 14.70
N ALA A 119 7.87 3.78 13.43
CA ALA A 119 8.84 4.46 12.57
C ALA A 119 8.46 5.92 12.32
N GLN A 120 7.17 6.21 12.14
CA GLN A 120 6.66 7.59 12.05
C GLN A 120 6.92 8.35 13.34
N ALA A 121 6.69 7.74 14.51
CA ALA A 121 6.99 8.33 15.80
C ALA A 121 8.50 8.59 15.95
N TYR A 122 9.35 7.62 15.59
CA TYR A 122 10.81 7.78 15.57
C TYR A 122 11.25 8.99 14.73
N ILE A 123 10.71 9.12 13.51
CA ILE A 123 11.00 10.27 12.63
C ILE A 123 10.54 11.58 13.28
N ALA A 124 9.37 11.59 13.94
CA ALA A 124 8.86 12.77 14.64
C ALA A 124 9.74 13.19 15.81
N ASP A 125 10.29 12.21 16.54
CA ASP A 125 11.17 12.45 17.71
C ASP A 125 12.50 13.14 17.30
N ILE A 126 13.04 12.79 16.13
CA ILE A 126 14.35 13.29 15.65
C ILE A 126 14.26 14.49 14.69
N THR A 127 13.03 14.94 14.39
CA THR A 127 12.82 15.98 13.35
C THR A 127 12.11 17.20 13.94
N PRO A 128 12.63 18.43 13.71
CA PRO A 128 11.95 19.66 14.09
C PRO A 128 10.52 19.73 13.51
N PRO A 129 9.54 20.32 14.23
CA PRO A 129 8.14 20.37 13.80
C PRO A 129 7.94 20.89 12.36
N ALA A 130 8.69 21.91 11.94
CA ALA A 130 8.60 22.49 10.60
C ALA A 130 8.99 21.53 9.46
N GLU A 131 9.84 20.53 9.73
CA GLU A 131 10.30 19.57 8.71
C GLU A 131 9.61 18.19 8.80
N ARG A 132 8.80 17.94 9.84
CA ARG A 132 8.18 16.61 10.08
C ARG A 132 7.39 16.11 8.88
N SER A 133 6.55 16.95 8.30
CA SER A 133 5.74 16.57 7.13
C SER A 133 6.60 16.11 5.94
N LYS A 134 7.68 16.85 5.64
CA LYS A 134 8.62 16.49 4.58
C LYS A 134 9.34 15.17 4.86
N LYS A 135 9.78 14.96 6.10
CA LYS A 135 10.51 13.72 6.49
C LYS A 135 9.60 12.50 6.58
N MET A 136 8.31 12.69 6.94
CA MET A 136 7.30 11.62 6.88
C MET A 136 7.07 11.11 5.44
N GLY A 137 7.32 11.95 4.42
CA GLY A 137 7.29 11.54 3.01
C GLY A 137 8.26 10.40 2.67
N LEU A 138 9.34 10.22 3.45
CA LEU A 138 10.26 9.09 3.28
C LEU A 138 9.57 7.72 3.44
N ILE A 139 8.58 7.62 4.33
CA ILE A 139 7.80 6.38 4.47
C ILE A 139 6.99 6.10 3.20
N GLY A 140 6.40 7.15 2.61
CA GLY A 140 5.73 7.01 1.31
C GLY A 140 6.68 6.57 0.19
N MET A 141 7.90 7.10 0.17
CA MET A 141 8.95 6.68 -0.76
C MET A 141 9.38 5.23 -0.53
N ALA A 142 9.51 4.79 0.72
CA ALA A 142 9.82 3.40 1.06
C ALA A 142 8.72 2.44 0.56
N PHE A 143 7.43 2.82 0.70
CA PHE A 143 6.32 2.08 0.10
C PHE A 143 6.44 1.98 -1.42
N GLY A 144 6.66 3.11 -2.11
CA GLY A 144 6.79 3.12 -3.57
C GLY A 144 7.93 2.21 -4.05
N LEU A 145 9.11 2.33 -3.44
CA LEU A 145 10.26 1.50 -3.79
C LEU A 145 10.05 0.02 -3.42
N GLY A 146 9.39 -0.27 -2.29
CA GLY A 146 9.03 -1.63 -1.88
C GLY A 146 8.11 -2.31 -2.89
N PHE A 147 7.16 -1.57 -3.45
CA PHE A 147 6.26 -2.06 -4.51
C PHE A 147 6.92 -2.19 -5.89
N ILE A 148 8.08 -1.57 -6.11
CA ILE A 148 8.89 -1.79 -7.32
C ILE A 148 9.76 -3.04 -7.17
N PHE A 149 10.59 -3.04 -6.14
CA PHE A 149 11.60 -4.10 -5.95
C PHE A 149 11.00 -5.39 -5.42
N GLY A 150 9.95 -5.32 -4.59
CA GLY A 150 9.33 -6.49 -3.99
C GLY A 150 8.81 -7.49 -5.03
N PRO A 151 7.86 -7.14 -5.89
CA PRO A 151 7.32 -8.04 -6.90
C PRO A 151 8.36 -8.57 -7.87
N ALA A 152 9.34 -7.73 -8.27
CA ALA A 152 10.44 -8.14 -9.13
C ALA A 152 11.29 -9.24 -8.45
N LEU A 153 11.69 -9.02 -7.21
CA LEU A 153 12.43 -10.01 -6.42
C LEU A 153 11.58 -11.27 -6.14
N GLY A 154 10.28 -11.11 -5.93
CA GLY A 154 9.34 -12.19 -5.76
C GLY A 154 9.28 -13.11 -6.98
N GLY A 155 9.13 -12.54 -8.18
CA GLY A 155 9.13 -13.27 -9.44
C GLY A 155 10.47 -13.97 -9.72
N VAL A 156 11.60 -13.24 -9.57
CA VAL A 156 12.95 -13.81 -9.74
C VAL A 156 13.19 -14.96 -8.77
N SER A 157 12.85 -14.78 -7.50
CA SER A 157 13.07 -15.81 -6.47
C SER A 157 12.21 -17.05 -6.71
N TRP A 158 10.99 -16.88 -7.23
CA TRP A 158 10.17 -18.03 -7.64
C TRP A 158 10.80 -18.78 -8.82
N LYS A 159 11.27 -18.04 -9.83
CA LYS A 159 11.93 -18.64 -10.99
C LYS A 159 13.21 -19.44 -10.62
N LEU A 160 14.03 -18.89 -9.71
CA LEU A 160 15.33 -19.48 -9.35
C LEU A 160 15.21 -20.57 -8.29
N PHE A 161 14.34 -20.43 -7.30
CA PHE A 161 14.27 -21.27 -6.12
C PHE A 161 12.92 -22.00 -5.96
N GLY A 162 12.04 -21.91 -6.96
CA GLY A 162 10.72 -22.52 -6.94
C GLY A 162 9.75 -21.87 -5.95
N LEU A 163 8.71 -22.62 -5.60
CA LEU A 163 7.55 -22.16 -4.84
C LEU A 163 7.92 -21.55 -3.47
N THR A 164 8.92 -22.06 -2.78
CA THR A 164 9.34 -21.57 -1.46
C THR A 164 10.28 -20.37 -1.53
N GLY A 165 10.86 -20.10 -2.72
CA GLY A 165 11.88 -19.08 -2.94
C GLY A 165 11.49 -17.68 -2.46
N PRO A 166 10.33 -17.15 -2.84
CA PRO A 166 9.88 -15.82 -2.38
C PRO A 166 9.84 -15.68 -0.86
N GLY A 167 9.38 -16.72 -0.16
CA GLY A 167 9.36 -16.74 1.30
C GLY A 167 10.75 -16.69 1.92
N TRP A 168 11.69 -17.50 1.41
CA TRP A 168 13.07 -17.54 1.92
C TRP A 168 13.83 -16.25 1.64
N VAL A 169 13.66 -15.65 0.46
CA VAL A 169 14.29 -14.38 0.11
C VAL A 169 13.75 -13.26 1.00
N ALA A 170 12.43 -13.18 1.21
CA ALA A 170 11.82 -12.22 2.11
C ALA A 170 12.30 -12.42 3.56
N ALA A 171 12.38 -13.65 4.03
CA ALA A 171 12.89 -14.01 5.36
C ALA A 171 14.35 -13.56 5.54
N GLY A 172 15.21 -13.84 4.56
CA GLY A 172 16.62 -13.45 4.58
C GLY A 172 16.80 -11.93 4.61
N LEU A 173 16.03 -11.20 3.80
CA LEU A 173 16.04 -9.73 3.81
C LEU A 173 15.56 -9.16 5.15
N CYS A 174 14.48 -9.68 5.72
CA CYS A 174 13.99 -9.22 7.03
C CYS A 174 14.92 -9.61 8.18
N ALA A 175 15.58 -10.77 8.11
CA ALA A 175 16.61 -11.16 9.08
C ALA A 175 17.84 -10.24 8.99
N ALA A 176 18.30 -9.94 7.78
CA ALA A 176 19.39 -8.97 7.57
C ALA A 176 19.00 -7.57 8.07
N ASN A 177 17.73 -7.16 7.83
CA ASN A 177 17.19 -5.91 8.37
C ASN A 177 17.17 -5.86 9.89
N PHE A 178 16.77 -6.97 10.54
CA PHE A 178 16.82 -7.10 11.99
C PHE A 178 18.25 -6.94 12.52
N LEU A 179 19.23 -7.63 11.92
CA LEU A 179 20.64 -7.53 12.30
C LEU A 179 21.19 -6.11 12.09
N LEU A 180 20.85 -5.48 10.96
CA LEU A 180 21.22 -4.10 10.67
C LEU A 180 20.61 -3.14 11.73
N ALA A 181 19.32 -3.25 11.99
CA ALA A 181 18.63 -2.43 12.99
C ALA A 181 19.23 -2.66 14.40
N TRP A 182 19.48 -3.91 14.77
CA TRP A 182 20.09 -4.25 16.05
C TRP A 182 21.47 -3.61 16.24
N ALA A 183 22.30 -3.58 15.17
CA ALA A 183 23.63 -3.06 15.20
C ALA A 183 23.71 -1.52 15.15
N ILE A 184 22.80 -0.86 14.42
CA ILE A 184 22.96 0.56 14.06
C ILE A 184 21.80 1.44 14.56
N LEU A 185 20.58 0.89 14.76
CA LEU A 185 19.44 1.69 15.19
C LEU A 185 19.64 2.13 16.63
N THR A 186 19.58 3.43 16.88
CA THR A 186 19.69 4.04 18.20
C THR A 186 18.31 4.43 18.72
N GLU A 187 18.19 4.62 20.04
CA GLU A 187 16.92 5.08 20.64
C GLU A 187 16.68 6.55 20.31
N SER A 188 15.43 6.88 19.96
CA SER A 188 15.00 8.26 19.72
C SER A 188 14.07 8.80 20.81
N TRP A 189 13.49 7.90 21.61
CA TRP A 189 12.51 8.27 22.60
C TRP A 189 13.13 9.02 23.79
N ASN A 190 12.49 10.14 24.14
CA ASN A 190 12.85 10.93 25.31
C ASN A 190 11.67 10.94 26.31
N PRO A 191 11.80 10.35 27.49
CA PRO A 191 10.73 10.29 28.48
C PRO A 191 10.32 11.67 29.03
N ALA A 192 11.18 12.68 28.91
CA ALA A 192 10.92 14.03 29.41
C ALA A 192 10.13 14.91 28.41
N ALA A 193 9.85 14.43 27.19
CA ALA A 193 9.06 15.18 26.22
C ALA A 193 7.57 15.13 26.60
N GLU A 194 6.94 16.32 26.76
CA GLU A 194 5.51 16.42 26.97
C GLU A 194 4.74 15.83 25.78
N HIS A 195 3.97 14.78 26.04
CA HIS A 195 3.07 14.20 25.06
C HIS A 195 1.70 14.88 25.19
N ALA A 196 1.27 15.57 24.14
CA ALA A 196 -0.06 16.16 24.10
C ALA A 196 -1.12 15.07 24.30
N ALA A 197 -2.07 15.31 25.20
CA ALA A 197 -3.16 14.39 25.50
C ALA A 197 -3.97 14.09 24.22
N ALA A 198 -3.99 12.83 23.78
CA ALA A 198 -4.76 12.41 22.63
C ALA A 198 -6.26 12.43 22.95
N ARG A 199 -7.07 13.07 22.10
CA ARG A 199 -8.54 13.02 22.20
C ARG A 199 -9.05 11.57 22.06
N PRO A 200 -10.18 11.19 22.69
CA PRO A 200 -10.81 9.90 22.48
C PRO A 200 -11.13 9.68 20.99
N ARG A 201 -10.80 8.52 20.45
CA ARG A 201 -10.86 8.21 19.01
C ARG A 201 -12.22 8.47 18.37
N LEU A 202 -13.32 8.08 19.01
CA LEU A 202 -14.68 8.24 18.46
C LEU A 202 -15.04 9.71 18.28
N ASN A 203 -14.73 10.55 19.28
CA ASN A 203 -15.00 12.00 19.18
C ASN A 203 -14.17 12.66 18.09
N GLN A 204 -12.97 12.17 17.84
CA GLN A 204 -12.12 12.67 16.77
C GLN A 204 -12.62 12.26 15.39
N TRP A 205 -13.12 11.03 15.22
CA TRP A 205 -13.79 10.60 13.99
C TRP A 205 -15.02 11.47 13.71
N ALA A 206 -15.90 11.67 14.70
CA ALA A 206 -17.09 12.49 14.56
C ALA A 206 -16.73 13.94 14.19
N HIS A 207 -15.75 14.53 14.85
CA HIS A 207 -15.28 15.88 14.56
C HIS A 207 -14.72 16.02 13.14
N THR A 208 -13.82 15.13 12.74
CA THR A 208 -13.21 15.14 11.40
C THR A 208 -14.23 14.93 10.30
N MET A 209 -15.19 14.00 10.49
CA MET A 209 -16.26 13.73 9.53
C MET A 209 -17.33 14.83 9.51
N GLY A 210 -17.39 15.67 10.54
CA GLY A 210 -18.22 16.88 10.58
C GLY A 210 -17.79 17.98 9.60
N HIS A 211 -16.55 17.92 9.08
CA HIS A 211 -16.06 18.84 8.07
C HIS A 211 -16.31 18.28 6.65
N PRO A 212 -17.29 18.81 5.87
CA PRO A 212 -17.76 18.17 4.62
C PRO A 212 -16.64 17.88 3.61
N LYS A 213 -15.70 18.81 3.40
CA LYS A 213 -14.60 18.67 2.44
C LYS A 213 -13.61 17.59 2.86
N THR A 214 -13.25 17.57 4.14
CA THR A 214 -12.35 16.54 4.71
C THR A 214 -13.01 15.18 4.70
N ALA A 215 -14.30 15.08 5.01
CA ALA A 215 -15.06 13.85 4.92
C ALA A 215 -15.07 13.27 3.49
N VAL A 216 -15.33 14.12 2.49
CA VAL A 216 -15.28 13.72 1.07
C VAL A 216 -13.90 13.19 0.69
N LEU A 217 -12.81 13.85 1.12
CA LEU A 217 -11.44 13.39 0.83
C LEU A 217 -11.14 12.03 1.47
N ILE A 218 -11.62 11.79 2.70
CA ILE A 218 -11.47 10.50 3.38
C ILE A 218 -12.26 9.40 2.65
N VAL A 219 -13.50 9.67 2.25
CA VAL A 219 -14.33 8.75 1.46
C VAL A 219 -13.67 8.45 0.11
N VAL A 220 -13.22 9.46 -0.61
CA VAL A 220 -12.51 9.32 -1.89
C VAL A 220 -11.25 8.48 -1.71
N PHE A 221 -10.47 8.71 -0.66
CA PHE A 221 -9.28 7.91 -0.36
C PHE A 221 -9.61 6.46 -0.02
N PHE A 222 -10.70 6.23 0.74
CA PHE A 222 -11.21 4.89 1.02
C PHE A 222 -11.57 4.16 -0.28
N LEU A 223 -12.39 4.78 -1.15
CA LEU A 223 -12.84 4.18 -2.40
C LEU A 223 -11.66 3.91 -3.36
N ALA A 224 -10.73 4.86 -3.50
CA ALA A 224 -9.52 4.68 -4.30
C ALA A 224 -8.66 3.51 -3.79
N THR A 225 -8.46 3.42 -2.47
CA THR A 225 -7.69 2.33 -1.85
C THR A 225 -8.42 1.00 -1.99
N PHE A 226 -9.74 0.99 -1.89
CA PHE A 226 -10.58 -0.20 -2.10
C PHE A 226 -10.44 -0.74 -3.52
N CYS A 227 -10.56 0.12 -4.53
CA CYS A 227 -10.39 -0.28 -5.93
C CYS A 227 -8.98 -0.79 -6.23
N PHE A 228 -7.96 -0.10 -5.72
CA PHE A 228 -6.57 -0.51 -5.92
C PHE A 228 -6.27 -1.85 -5.23
N SER A 229 -6.73 -2.06 -4.00
CA SER A 229 -6.52 -3.33 -3.28
C SER A 229 -7.31 -4.49 -3.90
N SER A 230 -8.49 -4.21 -4.49
CA SER A 230 -9.25 -5.19 -5.29
C SER A 230 -8.47 -5.63 -6.53
N PHE A 231 -7.91 -4.67 -7.27
CA PHE A 231 -7.04 -4.92 -8.41
C PHE A 231 -5.80 -5.72 -8.01
N GLU A 232 -5.10 -5.31 -6.95
CA GLU A 232 -3.91 -5.98 -6.44
C GLU A 232 -4.17 -7.46 -6.10
N THR A 233 -5.33 -7.76 -5.53
CA THR A 233 -5.73 -9.13 -5.17
C THR A 233 -6.01 -9.99 -6.40
N THR A 234 -6.55 -9.42 -7.47
CA THR A 234 -7.07 -10.20 -8.60
C THR A 234 -6.21 -10.18 -9.84
N LEU A 235 -5.25 -9.24 -9.99
CA LEU A 235 -4.43 -9.12 -11.20
C LEU A 235 -3.69 -10.41 -11.54
N GLY A 236 -3.00 -11.00 -10.57
CA GLY A 236 -2.25 -12.25 -10.80
C GLY A 236 -3.15 -13.40 -11.24
N LEU A 237 -4.35 -13.52 -10.64
CA LEU A 237 -5.35 -14.51 -11.01
C LEU A 237 -5.94 -14.25 -12.40
N LEU A 238 -6.18 -12.99 -12.75
CA LEU A 238 -6.70 -12.58 -14.06
C LEU A 238 -5.71 -12.92 -15.16
N VAL A 239 -4.46 -12.52 -14.99
CA VAL A 239 -3.41 -12.75 -15.99
C VAL A 239 -3.15 -14.25 -16.16
N ALA A 240 -3.04 -15.01 -15.06
CA ALA A 240 -2.88 -16.45 -15.12
C ALA A 240 -4.01 -17.13 -15.91
N ARG A 241 -5.26 -16.67 -15.73
CA ARG A 241 -6.43 -17.20 -16.43
C ARG A 241 -6.48 -16.78 -17.90
N ASN A 242 -6.35 -15.47 -18.17
CA ASN A 242 -6.58 -14.90 -19.49
C ASN A 242 -5.44 -15.17 -20.49
N PHE A 243 -4.25 -15.49 -19.98
CA PHE A 243 -3.07 -15.83 -20.78
C PHE A 243 -2.67 -17.31 -20.63
N GLU A 244 -3.53 -18.13 -20.02
CA GLU A 244 -3.36 -19.58 -19.85
C GLU A 244 -2.02 -19.97 -19.20
N LEU A 245 -1.54 -19.14 -18.25
CA LEU A 245 -0.27 -19.35 -17.58
C LEU A 245 -0.36 -20.48 -16.54
N ASP A 246 0.61 -21.39 -16.56
CA ASP A 246 0.80 -22.38 -15.51
C ASP A 246 1.62 -21.78 -14.36
N THR A 247 0.94 -21.20 -13.40
CA THR A 247 1.56 -20.49 -12.27
C THR A 247 2.40 -21.39 -11.35
N LYS A 248 2.42 -22.72 -11.59
CA LYS A 248 3.37 -23.63 -10.93
C LYS A 248 4.76 -23.58 -11.57
N LYS A 249 4.85 -23.13 -12.82
CA LYS A 249 6.12 -22.92 -13.52
C LYS A 249 6.70 -21.56 -13.17
N GLY A 250 8.00 -21.50 -12.92
CA GLY A 250 8.70 -20.29 -12.49
C GLY A 250 8.63 -19.14 -13.51
N ASP A 251 8.67 -19.45 -14.81
CA ASP A 251 8.59 -18.43 -15.87
C ASP A 251 7.23 -17.73 -15.92
N ASP A 252 6.15 -18.48 -15.70
CA ASP A 252 4.80 -17.94 -15.69
C ASP A 252 4.54 -17.09 -14.43
N ALA A 253 5.04 -17.53 -13.27
CA ALA A 253 4.99 -16.77 -12.03
C ALA A 253 5.83 -15.46 -12.11
N TRP A 254 6.98 -15.52 -12.81
CA TRP A 254 7.80 -14.34 -13.11
C TRP A 254 7.02 -13.28 -13.86
N THR A 255 6.19 -13.67 -14.83
CA THR A 255 5.35 -12.75 -15.62
C THR A 255 4.48 -11.88 -14.71
N VAL A 256 3.84 -12.47 -13.70
CA VAL A 256 3.02 -11.72 -12.74
C VAL A 256 3.87 -10.74 -11.93
N GLY A 257 5.02 -11.18 -11.42
CA GLY A 257 5.97 -10.31 -10.71
C GLY A 257 6.42 -9.12 -11.55
N PHE A 258 6.72 -9.35 -12.83
CA PHE A 258 7.09 -8.32 -13.79
C PHE A 258 6.00 -7.27 -13.99
N LEU A 259 4.73 -7.66 -14.10
CA LEU A 259 3.62 -6.72 -14.28
C LEU A 259 3.44 -5.79 -13.08
N PHE A 260 3.57 -6.32 -11.86
CA PHE A 260 3.55 -5.48 -10.65
C PHE A 260 4.76 -4.56 -10.57
N ALA A 261 5.96 -5.05 -10.91
CA ALA A 261 7.17 -4.22 -10.98
C ALA A 261 7.03 -3.09 -12.01
N TYR A 262 6.46 -3.39 -13.18
CA TYR A 262 6.14 -2.41 -14.21
C TYR A 262 5.20 -1.32 -13.67
N CYS A 263 4.09 -1.71 -13.03
CA CYS A 263 3.18 -0.74 -12.39
C CYS A 263 3.89 0.10 -11.33
N GLY A 264 4.76 -0.52 -10.52
CA GLY A 264 5.55 0.17 -9.51
C GLY A 264 6.51 1.20 -10.10
N ILE A 265 7.22 0.85 -11.17
CA ILE A 265 8.15 1.75 -11.88
C ILE A 265 7.38 2.96 -12.45
N VAL A 266 6.27 2.72 -13.14
CA VAL A 266 5.44 3.80 -13.70
C VAL A 266 4.93 4.71 -12.58
N ALA A 267 4.42 4.16 -11.48
CA ALA A 267 3.94 4.94 -10.35
C ALA A 267 5.06 5.78 -9.71
N ALA A 268 6.27 5.24 -9.61
CA ALA A 268 7.43 5.96 -9.05
C ALA A 268 7.85 7.15 -9.94
N PHE A 269 7.88 6.98 -11.26
CA PHE A 269 8.14 8.09 -12.19
C PHE A 269 7.09 9.19 -12.06
N VAL A 270 5.82 8.81 -11.91
CA VAL A 270 4.73 9.77 -11.71
C VAL A 270 4.89 10.52 -10.40
N GLN A 271 5.12 9.82 -9.29
CA GLN A 271 5.25 10.42 -7.96
C GLN A 271 6.54 11.22 -7.79
N GLY A 272 7.65 10.77 -8.37
CA GLY A 272 8.95 11.44 -8.27
C GLY A 272 9.11 12.64 -9.21
N GLY A 273 8.48 12.60 -10.39
CA GLY A 273 8.74 13.60 -11.44
C GLY A 273 7.52 14.39 -11.93
N ALA A 274 6.38 13.75 -12.11
CA ALA A 274 5.23 14.36 -12.76
C ALA A 274 4.27 15.07 -11.81
N ILE A 275 4.15 14.60 -10.56
CA ILE A 275 3.11 15.05 -9.64
C ILE A 275 3.18 16.54 -9.31
N GLY A 276 4.38 17.09 -9.07
CA GLY A 276 4.54 18.51 -8.78
C GLY A 276 4.12 19.42 -9.94
N ARG A 277 4.38 18.99 -11.17
CA ARG A 277 3.95 19.70 -12.39
C ARG A 277 2.44 19.56 -12.58
N ALA A 278 1.88 18.38 -12.36
CA ALA A 278 0.45 18.12 -12.46
C ALA A 278 -0.37 18.95 -11.45
N VAL A 279 0.09 19.00 -10.19
CA VAL A 279 -0.56 19.85 -9.15
C VAL A 279 -0.48 21.32 -9.52
N LYS A 280 0.66 21.81 -10.03
CA LYS A 280 0.77 23.22 -10.47
C LYS A 280 -0.14 23.55 -11.67
N ALA A 281 -0.31 22.60 -12.59
CA ALA A 281 -1.11 22.81 -13.82
C ALA A 281 -2.62 22.74 -13.57
N MET A 282 -3.08 21.78 -12.74
CA MET A 282 -4.51 21.45 -12.60
C MET A 282 -5.08 21.84 -11.22
N GLY A 283 -4.23 21.98 -10.20
CA GLY A 283 -4.64 22.04 -8.79
C GLY A 283 -5.00 20.67 -8.22
N GLU A 284 -4.89 20.51 -6.88
CA GLU A 284 -5.15 19.26 -6.19
C GLU A 284 -6.56 18.70 -6.44
N PRO A 285 -7.67 19.49 -6.35
CA PRO A 285 -9.03 18.97 -6.55
C PRO A 285 -9.28 18.36 -7.92
N LYS A 286 -8.88 19.06 -8.99
CA LYS A 286 -9.05 18.58 -10.36
C LYS A 286 -8.18 17.37 -10.65
N LEU A 287 -6.97 17.33 -10.07
CA LEU A 287 -6.04 16.23 -10.23
C LEU A 287 -6.57 14.95 -9.57
N ILE A 288 -7.21 15.05 -8.40
CA ILE A 288 -7.88 13.93 -7.72
C ILE A 288 -9.00 13.36 -8.61
N ALA A 289 -9.89 14.22 -9.12
CA ALA A 289 -10.99 13.75 -9.98
C ALA A 289 -10.46 13.12 -11.29
N PHE A 290 -9.47 13.74 -11.93
CA PHE A 290 -8.82 13.21 -13.14
C PHE A 290 -8.14 11.87 -12.89
N SER A 291 -7.40 11.72 -11.80
CA SER A 291 -6.69 10.48 -11.47
C SER A 291 -7.66 9.31 -11.23
N LEU A 292 -8.79 9.54 -10.57
CA LEU A 292 -9.83 8.54 -10.36
C LEU A 292 -10.55 8.15 -11.65
N MET A 293 -10.79 9.12 -12.54
CA MET A 293 -11.33 8.85 -13.89
C MET A 293 -10.35 7.98 -14.69
N LEU A 294 -9.06 8.25 -14.60
CA LEU A 294 -8.02 7.45 -15.26
C LEU A 294 -8.01 6.00 -14.73
N VAL A 295 -8.14 5.80 -13.40
CA VAL A 295 -8.29 4.47 -12.79
C VAL A 295 -9.55 3.78 -13.31
N ALA A 296 -10.68 4.47 -13.40
CA ALA A 296 -11.93 3.91 -13.90
C ALA A 296 -11.79 3.41 -15.35
N ILE A 297 -11.26 4.25 -16.24
CA ILE A 297 -11.06 3.93 -17.65
C ILE A 297 -10.07 2.79 -17.84
N SER A 298 -9.02 2.72 -17.01
CA SER A 298 -7.99 1.70 -17.13
C SER A 298 -8.43 0.33 -16.61
N MET A 299 -9.28 0.28 -15.59
CA MET A 299 -9.73 -0.99 -15.00
C MET A 299 -10.75 -1.74 -15.86
N ALA A 300 -11.64 -1.02 -16.56
CA ALA A 300 -12.75 -1.62 -17.30
C ALA A 300 -12.31 -2.62 -18.39
N PRO A 301 -11.29 -2.34 -19.22
CA PRO A 301 -10.89 -3.23 -20.32
C PRO A 301 -10.02 -4.41 -19.86
N LEU A 302 -9.36 -4.36 -18.70
CA LEU A 302 -8.42 -5.39 -18.26
C LEU A 302 -8.96 -6.83 -18.34
N PRO A 303 -10.19 -7.15 -17.88
CA PRO A 303 -10.68 -8.52 -17.89
C PRO A 303 -10.99 -9.08 -19.28
N PHE A 304 -11.05 -8.23 -20.30
CA PHE A 304 -11.36 -8.62 -21.67
C PHE A 304 -10.12 -8.80 -22.56
N ILE A 305 -8.92 -8.59 -22.00
CA ILE A 305 -7.66 -8.79 -22.70
C ILE A 305 -7.26 -10.25 -22.51
N HIS A 306 -7.20 -11.00 -23.62
CA HIS A 306 -6.82 -12.41 -23.65
C HIS A 306 -5.63 -12.59 -24.58
N GLY A 307 -4.72 -13.46 -24.21
CA GLY A 307 -3.54 -13.83 -24.97
C GLY A 307 -3.07 -15.23 -24.66
N HIS A 308 -1.96 -15.62 -25.24
CA HIS A 308 -1.31 -16.90 -25.00
C HIS A 308 0.15 -16.63 -24.63
N ASP A 309 0.81 -17.60 -24.03
CA ASP A 309 2.22 -17.62 -23.69
C ASP A 309 2.69 -16.54 -22.67
N PRO A 310 3.74 -16.82 -21.90
CA PRO A 310 4.33 -15.86 -20.99
C PRO A 310 5.00 -14.69 -21.75
N ILE A 311 5.13 -13.56 -21.08
CA ILE A 311 5.74 -12.37 -21.65
C ILE A 311 7.21 -12.64 -22.05
N SER A 312 7.56 -12.37 -23.32
CA SER A 312 8.90 -12.53 -23.87
C SER A 312 9.26 -11.37 -24.80
N TRP A 313 10.57 -11.16 -25.08
CA TRP A 313 11.02 -10.06 -25.94
C TRP A 313 10.51 -10.15 -27.37
N HIS A 314 10.22 -11.37 -27.88
CA HIS A 314 9.65 -11.59 -29.21
C HIS A 314 8.22 -11.04 -29.37
N ILE A 315 7.54 -10.76 -28.26
CA ILE A 315 6.17 -10.25 -28.23
C ILE A 315 6.06 -8.87 -28.87
N PHE A 316 7.07 -8.02 -28.73
CA PHE A 316 7.05 -6.66 -29.27
C PHE A 316 7.20 -6.59 -30.80
N VAL A 317 7.55 -7.70 -31.45
CA VAL A 317 7.81 -7.78 -32.89
C VAL A 317 6.70 -8.52 -33.66
N THR A 318 5.82 -9.25 -32.99
CA THR A 318 4.80 -10.10 -33.60
C THR A 318 3.37 -9.67 -33.26
N LYS A 319 2.39 -9.96 -34.14
CA LYS A 319 0.96 -9.73 -33.87
C LYS A 319 0.46 -10.47 -32.62
N ALA A 320 1.09 -11.57 -32.22
CA ALA A 320 0.82 -12.31 -31.01
C ALA A 320 1.08 -11.48 -29.73
N GLY A 321 1.87 -10.42 -29.83
CA GLY A 321 2.15 -9.52 -28.70
C GLY A 321 1.11 -8.42 -28.44
N LEU A 322 0.15 -8.23 -29.33
CA LEU A 322 -0.84 -7.16 -29.17
C LEU A 322 -1.63 -7.23 -27.85
N PRO A 323 -2.07 -8.42 -27.33
CA PRO A 323 -2.70 -8.51 -26.02
C PRO A 323 -1.80 -8.03 -24.87
N TRP A 324 -0.50 -8.36 -24.91
CA TRP A 324 0.45 -7.91 -23.90
C TRP A 324 0.67 -6.40 -23.94
N ILE A 325 0.78 -5.82 -25.13
CA ILE A 325 0.90 -4.37 -25.33
C ILE A 325 -0.33 -3.67 -24.76
N ASN A 326 -1.54 -4.16 -25.07
CA ASN A 326 -2.79 -3.63 -24.54
C ASN A 326 -2.84 -3.76 -23.01
N LEU A 327 -2.44 -4.90 -22.44
CA LEU A 327 -2.39 -5.11 -21.00
C LEU A 327 -1.43 -4.12 -20.35
N LEU A 328 -0.20 -3.98 -20.86
CA LEU A 328 0.79 -3.03 -20.34
C LEU A 328 0.30 -1.58 -20.48
N PHE A 329 -0.37 -1.23 -21.57
CA PHE A 329 -0.94 0.10 -21.75
C PHE A 329 -1.96 0.44 -20.65
N PHE A 330 -2.95 -0.43 -20.42
CA PHE A 330 -3.97 -0.17 -19.40
C PHE A 330 -3.41 -0.29 -17.97
N LEU A 331 -2.46 -1.18 -17.71
CA LEU A 331 -1.74 -1.23 -16.45
C LEU A 331 -0.90 0.04 -16.20
N GLY A 332 -0.25 0.56 -17.23
CA GLY A 332 0.46 1.84 -17.17
C GLY A 332 -0.47 3.00 -16.83
N LEU A 333 -1.63 3.04 -17.50
CA LEU A 333 -2.66 4.05 -17.25
C LEU A 333 -3.19 3.97 -15.80
N LEU A 334 -3.42 2.76 -15.30
CA LEU A 334 -3.84 2.50 -13.93
C LEU A 334 -2.76 2.92 -12.92
N ALA A 335 -1.50 2.62 -13.21
CA ALA A 335 -0.37 3.01 -12.36
C ALA A 335 -0.21 4.53 -12.31
N ILE A 336 -0.40 5.24 -13.44
CA ILE A 336 -0.42 6.70 -13.48
C ILE A 336 -1.58 7.24 -12.63
N GLY A 337 -2.79 6.75 -12.84
CA GLY A 337 -3.98 7.17 -12.11
C GLY A 337 -3.82 6.97 -10.60
N SER A 338 -3.45 5.77 -10.17
CA SER A 338 -3.25 5.45 -8.74
C SER A 338 -2.09 6.25 -8.11
N GLY A 339 -1.01 6.47 -8.87
CA GLY A 339 0.13 7.28 -8.43
C GLY A 339 -0.21 8.76 -8.23
N LEU A 340 -1.13 9.30 -9.03
CA LEU A 340 -1.60 10.69 -8.92
C LEU A 340 -2.69 10.90 -7.86
N THR A 341 -3.31 9.86 -7.30
CA THR A 341 -4.45 10.01 -6.39
C THR A 341 -4.01 10.35 -4.96
N ARG A 342 -3.10 9.57 -4.39
CA ARG A 342 -2.77 9.63 -2.96
C ARG A 342 -2.11 10.94 -2.52
N PRO A 343 -1.06 11.47 -3.18
CA PRO A 343 -0.38 12.67 -2.71
C PRO A 343 -1.27 13.92 -2.69
N PRO A 344 -2.09 14.24 -3.73
CA PRO A 344 -2.98 15.39 -3.68
C PRO A 344 -4.08 15.27 -2.61
N VAL A 345 -4.58 14.05 -2.34
CA VAL A 345 -5.57 13.84 -1.27
C VAL A 345 -4.98 14.24 0.09
N PHE A 346 -3.78 13.75 0.41
CA PHE A 346 -3.12 14.11 1.67
C PHE A 346 -2.66 15.56 1.71
N GLY A 347 -2.22 16.13 0.59
CA GLY A 347 -1.91 17.56 0.46
C GLY A 347 -3.13 18.41 0.79
N LEU A 348 -4.27 18.12 0.18
CA LEU A 348 -5.51 18.88 0.40
C LEU A 348 -6.07 18.68 1.82
N ILE A 349 -6.00 17.45 2.40
CA ILE A 349 -6.34 17.22 3.81
C ILE A 349 -5.48 18.10 4.72
N SER A 350 -4.17 18.16 4.48
CA SER A 350 -3.25 19.00 5.27
C SER A 350 -3.57 20.48 5.16
N ASN A 351 -3.91 20.96 3.96
CA ASN A 351 -4.24 22.35 3.71
C ASN A 351 -5.59 22.80 4.33
N LEU A 352 -6.55 21.86 4.45
CA LEU A 352 -7.88 22.11 5.00
C LEU A 352 -7.96 21.90 6.52
N THR A 353 -6.90 21.38 7.15
CA THR A 353 -6.91 21.02 8.57
C THR A 353 -5.93 21.91 9.33
N PRO A 354 -6.34 22.50 10.48
CA PRO A 354 -5.44 23.26 11.34
C PRO A 354 -4.20 22.47 11.73
N ALA A 355 -3.05 23.13 11.86
CA ALA A 355 -1.75 22.48 12.08
C ALA A 355 -1.73 21.51 13.29
N HIS A 356 -2.45 21.84 14.37
CA HIS A 356 -2.53 21.02 15.57
C HIS A 356 -3.41 19.76 15.42
N GLU A 357 -4.26 19.69 14.37
CA GLU A 357 -5.16 18.56 14.09
C GLU A 357 -4.73 17.72 12.87
N GLN A 358 -3.75 18.18 12.09
CA GLN A 358 -3.31 17.49 10.86
C GLN A 358 -2.93 16.03 11.08
N GLY A 359 -2.15 15.75 12.11
CA GLY A 359 -1.72 14.39 12.42
C GLY A 359 -2.90 13.44 12.70
N ALA A 360 -3.89 13.94 13.45
CA ALA A 360 -5.07 13.18 13.78
C ALA A 360 -5.98 12.93 12.57
N THR A 361 -6.19 13.94 11.74
CA THR A 361 -7.01 13.84 10.52
C THR A 361 -6.36 12.90 9.48
N ILE A 362 -5.03 13.00 9.30
CA ILE A 362 -4.26 12.06 8.48
C ILE A 362 -4.36 10.64 9.03
N GLY A 363 -4.31 10.47 10.35
CA GLY A 363 -4.49 9.18 11.01
C GLY A 363 -5.86 8.55 10.72
N ILE A 364 -6.93 9.35 10.71
CA ILE A 364 -8.28 8.90 10.33
C ILE A 364 -8.32 8.46 8.86
N ALA A 365 -7.74 9.25 7.96
CA ALA A 365 -7.66 8.87 6.55
C ALA A 365 -6.88 7.54 6.35
N GLN A 366 -5.76 7.36 7.05
CA GLN A 366 -4.99 6.11 7.04
C GLN A 366 -5.80 4.92 7.58
N SER A 367 -6.59 5.13 8.64
CA SER A 367 -7.49 4.12 9.17
C SER A 367 -8.55 3.72 8.15
N ALA A 368 -9.17 4.69 7.46
CA ALA A 368 -10.10 4.43 6.38
C ALA A 368 -9.47 3.59 5.25
N GLY A 369 -8.22 3.93 4.85
CA GLY A 369 -7.45 3.11 3.91
C GLY A 369 -7.16 1.69 4.40
N SER A 370 -6.95 1.51 5.72
CA SER A 370 -6.78 0.17 6.31
C SER A 370 -8.07 -0.65 6.25
N PHE A 371 -9.22 -0.04 6.53
CA PHE A 371 -10.52 -0.67 6.33
C PHE A 371 -10.73 -1.10 4.88
N ALA A 372 -10.39 -0.25 3.92
CA ALA A 372 -10.46 -0.61 2.51
C ALA A 372 -9.65 -1.88 2.20
N ARG A 373 -8.41 -1.97 2.71
CA ARG A 373 -7.54 -3.14 2.52
C ARG A 373 -7.99 -4.41 3.27
N ILE A 374 -8.93 -4.31 4.21
CA ILE A 374 -9.55 -5.48 4.84
C ILE A 374 -10.67 -6.03 3.96
N PHE A 375 -11.57 -5.17 3.50
CA PHE A 375 -12.77 -5.60 2.78
C PHE A 375 -12.54 -5.86 1.29
N ALA A 376 -11.67 -5.07 0.65
CA ALA A 376 -11.45 -5.15 -0.79
C ALA A 376 -10.94 -6.52 -1.27
N PRO A 377 -9.96 -7.19 -0.63
CA PRO A 377 -9.52 -8.51 -1.07
C PRO A 377 -10.62 -9.57 -0.98
N ILE A 378 -11.42 -9.56 0.08
CA ILE A 378 -12.53 -10.51 0.26
C ILE A 378 -13.58 -10.28 -0.84
N PHE A 379 -14.01 -9.04 -1.00
CA PHE A 379 -14.93 -8.64 -2.05
C PHE A 379 -14.43 -9.04 -3.45
N ALA A 380 -13.20 -8.67 -3.78
CA ALA A 380 -12.65 -8.88 -5.11
C ALA A 380 -12.45 -10.36 -5.44
N ALA A 381 -11.91 -11.15 -4.51
CA ALA A 381 -11.66 -12.57 -4.74
C ALA A 381 -12.95 -13.38 -4.84
N MET A 382 -13.98 -13.09 -4.02
CA MET A 382 -15.28 -13.73 -4.12
C MET A 382 -16.00 -13.42 -5.45
N LEU A 383 -15.97 -12.15 -5.87
CA LEU A 383 -16.58 -11.76 -7.16
C LEU A 383 -15.81 -12.32 -8.36
N PHE A 384 -14.49 -12.36 -8.27
CA PHE A 384 -13.62 -12.94 -9.29
C PHE A 384 -13.92 -14.43 -9.51
N GLU A 385 -14.19 -15.17 -8.45
CA GLU A 385 -14.54 -16.58 -8.52
C GLU A 385 -15.87 -16.81 -9.29
N GLN A 386 -16.84 -15.92 -9.10
CA GLN A 386 -18.10 -15.97 -9.83
C GLN A 386 -17.94 -15.58 -11.31
N HIS A 387 -17.24 -14.47 -11.57
CA HIS A 387 -16.93 -14.00 -12.92
C HIS A 387 -15.74 -13.04 -12.88
N PRO A 388 -14.66 -13.29 -13.64
CA PRO A 388 -13.40 -12.49 -13.58
C PRO A 388 -13.57 -11.00 -13.85
N ALA A 389 -14.55 -10.61 -14.68
CA ALA A 389 -14.77 -9.20 -15.02
C ALA A 389 -15.50 -8.42 -13.90
N ARG A 390 -16.27 -9.08 -13.03
CA ARG A 390 -17.09 -8.37 -12.03
C ARG A 390 -16.32 -7.43 -11.12
N PRO A 391 -15.22 -7.83 -10.45
CA PRO A 391 -14.50 -6.93 -9.56
C PRO A 391 -13.94 -5.71 -10.30
N TYR A 392 -13.47 -5.89 -11.53
CA TYR A 392 -12.91 -4.80 -12.35
C TYR A 392 -13.96 -3.80 -12.79
N LEU A 393 -15.11 -4.28 -13.29
CA LEU A 393 -16.19 -3.41 -13.74
C LEU A 393 -16.85 -2.66 -12.58
N ILE A 394 -17.05 -3.32 -11.45
CA ILE A 394 -17.59 -2.66 -10.25
C ILE A 394 -16.60 -1.62 -9.74
N CYS A 395 -15.31 -1.94 -9.61
CA CYS A 395 -14.28 -0.99 -9.19
C CYS A 395 -14.12 0.18 -10.20
N SER A 396 -14.26 -0.08 -11.50
CA SER A 396 -14.31 0.98 -12.51
C SER A 396 -15.50 1.93 -12.26
N GLY A 397 -16.69 1.41 -12.03
CA GLY A 397 -17.88 2.21 -11.69
C GLY A 397 -17.70 2.98 -10.37
N VAL A 398 -17.16 2.33 -9.33
CA VAL A 398 -16.87 2.98 -8.03
C VAL A 398 -15.85 4.09 -8.18
N SER A 399 -14.78 3.88 -8.97
CA SER A 399 -13.77 4.92 -9.24
C SER A 399 -14.36 6.09 -10.03
N LEU A 400 -15.27 5.83 -10.97
CA LEU A 400 -15.99 6.88 -11.71
C LEU A 400 -16.91 7.68 -10.77
N LEU A 401 -17.66 7.02 -9.91
CA LEU A 401 -18.48 7.69 -8.90
C LEU A 401 -17.63 8.52 -7.93
N ALA A 402 -16.49 8.00 -7.50
CA ALA A 402 -15.55 8.75 -6.67
C ALA A 402 -14.97 9.97 -7.40
N ALA A 403 -14.70 9.86 -8.72
CA ALA A 403 -14.26 10.98 -9.55
C ALA A 403 -15.34 12.07 -9.65
N LEU A 404 -16.59 11.67 -9.87
CA LEU A 404 -17.74 12.59 -9.92
C LEU A 404 -17.97 13.28 -8.57
N LEU A 405 -17.89 12.51 -7.47
CA LEU A 405 -17.98 13.06 -6.11
C LEU A 405 -16.88 14.09 -5.83
N ALA A 406 -15.64 13.75 -6.18
CA ALA A 406 -14.50 14.67 -6.05
C ALA A 406 -14.70 15.93 -6.91
N TRP A 407 -15.14 15.77 -8.14
CA TRP A 407 -15.41 16.89 -9.04
C TRP A 407 -16.50 17.82 -8.50
N GLN A 408 -17.64 17.27 -8.07
CA GLN A 408 -18.77 18.07 -7.58
C GLN A 408 -18.46 18.76 -6.25
N SER A 409 -17.76 18.09 -5.33
CA SER A 409 -17.56 18.57 -3.96
C SER A 409 -16.30 19.40 -3.78
N LEU A 410 -15.26 19.14 -4.59
CA LEU A 410 -13.96 19.79 -4.42
C LEU A 410 -13.65 20.82 -5.51
N CYS A 411 -14.26 20.72 -6.72
CA CYS A 411 -13.94 21.59 -7.86
C CYS A 411 -14.97 22.72 -8.07
N ARG A 412 -16.14 22.71 -7.43
CA ARG A 412 -17.11 23.80 -7.51
C ARG A 412 -16.52 25.07 -6.87
N ARG A 413 -16.71 26.22 -7.54
CA ARG A 413 -16.08 27.51 -7.30
C ARG A 413 -16.34 28.18 -5.94
N ASP A 414 -17.12 27.61 -5.04
CA ASP A 414 -17.39 28.18 -3.70
C ASP A 414 -16.22 28.04 -2.71
N ILE A 415 -15.04 27.67 -3.20
CA ILE A 415 -13.79 27.72 -2.46
C ILE A 415 -13.07 29.02 -2.85
N ALA A 416 -13.69 30.16 -2.59
CA ALA A 416 -12.92 31.37 -2.35
C ALA A 416 -12.10 31.10 -1.08
N MET A 417 -10.79 30.96 -1.22
CA MET A 417 -9.87 30.98 -0.11
C MET A 417 -10.13 32.32 0.61
N ALA A 418 -10.81 32.28 1.75
CA ALA A 418 -10.69 33.36 2.70
C ALA A 418 -9.22 33.43 3.08
N PRO A 419 -8.49 34.52 2.82
CA PRO A 419 -7.13 34.64 3.32
C PRO A 419 -7.23 34.51 4.84
N ALA A 420 -6.36 33.68 5.43
CA ALA A 420 -6.23 33.62 6.88
C ALA A 420 -6.12 35.05 7.37
N ALA A 421 -7.09 35.47 8.15
CA ALA A 421 -7.05 36.78 8.78
C ALA A 421 -5.78 36.81 9.64
N VAL A 422 -4.80 37.57 9.20
CA VAL A 422 -3.66 37.97 10.01
C VAL A 422 -4.26 38.77 11.16
N PRO A 423 -4.08 38.34 12.43
CA PRO A 423 -4.51 39.19 13.53
C PRO A 423 -3.75 40.48 13.39
N SER A 424 -4.50 41.58 13.22
CA SER A 424 -3.95 42.94 13.33
C SER A 424 -3.31 43.02 14.72
N ALA A 425 -2.00 43.26 14.74
CA ALA A 425 -1.32 43.67 15.96
C ALA A 425 -2.00 44.98 16.39
N GLU A 426 -2.71 44.95 17.49
CA GLU A 426 -3.04 46.16 18.23
C GLU A 426 -1.74 46.70 18.79
N GLU A 427 -1.28 47.82 18.24
CA GLU A 427 -0.24 48.65 18.83
C GLU A 427 -0.81 49.32 20.10
N PRO A 428 0.07 49.53 21.12
CA PRO A 428 -0.31 50.03 22.44
C PRO A 428 -0.73 51.50 22.45
#